data_c644af4b51dbf4ab85906dbc2affd6a2
#
_entry.id   c644af4b51dbf4ab85906dbc2affd6a2
#
_cell.length_a   1.000
_cell.length_b   1.000
_cell.length_c   1.000
_cell.angle_alpha   90.00
_cell.angle_beta   90.00
_cell.angle_gamma   90.00
#
_symmetry.space_group_name_H-M   'P 1'
#
loop_
_entity.id
_entity.type
_entity.pdbx_description
1 polymer ?
#
loop_
_entity_poly.entity_id
_entity_poly.type
_entity_poly.pdbx_seq_one_letter_code
_entity_poly.pdbx_strand_id
1 'polypeptide(L)'
;MKKLLFLLGLLLCFSTLIAQQNDTIAPKAQTPHDSTSRPKFDKRNLIPKFTATLLGRYEFNTNLYTHHFELRHTRVGVYGNVHPMFSYMVLLDLTYGGKFSPVAIYAKFMPVKGLGFQIGYDKLPFSNENLLSPYRYYFSDKSFLTQKITGWSDVGGLVSYKWDKVVPFEIMAGVFNSGGFDKQMHFQKTLNYVARGTFNFFKGFQLSLNYAAVKPEALRMHNFDAGLAYDFMGLHLDAEYIFKWYDNDFAPTHALQCFAYYAFKIKKSWLDNVALALRYDAISPNCNGKLNDLGEYVMEPYRQRLTAGFTMMFIEKPCRAGIRLNYEKNFFHDDFENNEDRLILELIVHY
;
A
#
# COMPACT_ATOMS: atom_id res chain seq x y z
N MET A 1 -18.86 -0.03 -31.36
CA MET A 1 -19.62 -1.15 -30.79
C MET A 1 -19.05 -2.53 -31.16
N LYS A 2 -18.70 -2.85 -32.43
CA LYS A 2 -18.18 -4.19 -32.82
C LYS A 2 -16.83 -4.57 -32.18
N LYS A 3 -15.94 -3.65 -31.86
CA LYS A 3 -14.64 -3.92 -31.21
C LYS A 3 -14.74 -4.21 -29.72
N LEU A 4 -15.80 -3.72 -29.03
CA LEU A 4 -16.03 -3.98 -27.60
C LEU A 4 -16.62 -5.39 -27.38
N LEU A 5 -17.43 -5.87 -28.29
CA LEU A 5 -17.98 -7.24 -28.28
C LEU A 5 -16.90 -8.30 -28.55
N PHE A 6 -15.87 -7.99 -29.33
CA PHE A 6 -14.76 -8.90 -29.59
C PHE A 6 -13.85 -9.08 -28.36
N LEU A 7 -13.66 -8.01 -27.57
CA LEU A 7 -12.91 -8.10 -26.31
C LEU A 7 -13.66 -8.90 -25.22
N LEU A 8 -14.99 -8.74 -25.16
CA LEU A 8 -15.83 -9.55 -24.24
C LEU A 8 -15.89 -11.02 -24.66
N GLY A 9 -15.86 -11.32 -25.97
CA GLY A 9 -15.82 -12.69 -26.48
C GLY A 9 -14.51 -13.42 -26.20
N LEU A 10 -13.38 -12.70 -26.21
CA LEU A 10 -12.07 -13.28 -25.82
C LEU A 10 -11.99 -13.60 -24.32
N LEU A 11 -12.62 -12.82 -23.47
CA LEU A 11 -12.69 -13.07 -22.02
C LEU A 11 -13.55 -14.29 -21.66
N LEU A 12 -14.56 -14.61 -22.47
CA LEU A 12 -15.44 -15.78 -22.25
C LEU A 12 -14.85 -17.11 -22.76
N CYS A 13 -13.92 -17.09 -23.73
CA CYS A 13 -13.27 -18.30 -24.24
C CYS A 13 -12.12 -18.83 -23.38
N PHE A 14 -11.60 -18.04 -22.42
CA PHE A 14 -10.54 -18.48 -21.49
C PHE A 14 -11.07 -19.17 -20.21
N SER A 15 -12.38 -19.21 -20.00
CA SER A 15 -12.98 -19.77 -18.77
C SER A 15 -13.19 -21.29 -18.79
N THR A 16 -12.83 -22.01 -19.86
CA THR A 16 -13.10 -23.46 -19.97
C THR A 16 -11.86 -24.37 -19.97
N LEU A 17 -10.68 -23.83 -19.83
CA LEU A 17 -9.45 -24.64 -19.74
C LEU A 17 -8.65 -24.21 -18.51
N ILE A 18 -8.86 -24.82 -17.39
CA ILE A 18 -7.93 -25.15 -16.30
C ILE A 18 -8.74 -25.49 -15.04
N ALA A 19 -9.33 -26.67 -15.05
CA ALA A 19 -9.57 -27.43 -13.82
C ALA A 19 -8.44 -28.43 -13.72
N GLN A 20 -7.33 -28.09 -13.06
CA GLN A 20 -6.45 -29.06 -12.38
C GLN A 20 -5.27 -28.36 -11.70
N GLN A 21 -5.25 -28.54 -10.37
CA GLN A 21 -4.08 -28.69 -9.49
C GLN A 21 -3.05 -27.54 -9.41
N ASN A 22 -2.98 -26.81 -8.27
CA ASN A 22 -1.97 -27.12 -7.25
C ASN A 22 -2.02 -26.11 -6.09
N ASP A 23 -1.80 -26.63 -4.90
CA ASP A 23 -1.69 -25.96 -3.61
C ASP A 23 -0.72 -24.77 -3.65
N THR A 24 -1.24 -23.57 -3.55
CA THR A 24 -0.50 -22.40 -3.18
C THR A 24 -1.11 -21.82 -1.90
N ILE A 25 -0.26 -21.73 -0.90
CA ILE A 25 -0.51 -21.43 0.49
C ILE A 25 -1.17 -20.04 0.62
N ALA A 26 -2.49 -20.02 0.57
CA ALA A 26 -3.28 -18.97 1.21
C ALA A 26 -3.21 -19.20 2.75
N PRO A 27 -3.27 -18.15 3.59
CA PRO A 27 -3.42 -18.37 5.02
C PRO A 27 -4.64 -19.25 5.22
N LYS A 28 -4.47 -20.37 5.92
CA LYS A 28 -5.52 -21.37 6.18
C LYS A 28 -6.79 -20.66 6.64
N ALA A 29 -7.81 -20.67 5.77
CA ALA A 29 -9.17 -20.36 6.16
C ALA A 29 -9.57 -21.37 7.25
N GLN A 30 -9.95 -20.85 8.40
CA GLN A 30 -10.55 -21.66 9.44
C GLN A 30 -11.84 -22.28 8.88
N THR A 31 -12.01 -23.57 9.10
CA THR A 31 -13.18 -24.38 8.76
C THR A 31 -14.50 -23.66 9.07
N PRO A 32 -15.56 -23.88 8.27
CA PRO A 32 -16.86 -23.25 8.50
C PRO A 32 -17.44 -23.78 9.83
N HIS A 33 -17.53 -22.90 10.81
CA HIS A 33 -18.20 -23.19 12.08
C HIS A 33 -19.68 -22.86 11.95
N ASP A 34 -20.49 -23.79 12.41
CA ASP A 34 -21.94 -23.72 12.56
C ASP A 34 -22.41 -22.37 13.13
N SER A 35 -23.37 -21.74 12.49
CA SER A 35 -23.76 -20.34 12.66
C SER A 35 -24.55 -20.02 13.93
N THR A 36 -24.60 -20.90 14.93
CA THR A 36 -25.40 -20.72 16.16
C THR A 36 -24.62 -20.75 17.48
N SER A 37 -23.34 -21.06 17.47
CA SER A 37 -22.52 -21.03 18.70
C SER A 37 -21.71 -19.73 18.78
N ARG A 38 -21.86 -18.97 19.88
CA ARG A 38 -20.93 -17.90 20.25
C ARG A 38 -19.51 -18.45 20.18
N PRO A 39 -18.56 -17.78 19.49
CA PRO A 39 -17.20 -18.28 19.40
C PRO A 39 -16.64 -18.48 20.80
N LYS A 40 -16.21 -19.72 21.11
CA LYS A 40 -15.58 -20.03 22.40
C LYS A 40 -14.36 -19.13 22.55
N PHE A 41 -14.33 -18.37 23.63
CA PHE A 41 -13.24 -17.47 23.98
C PHE A 41 -11.99 -18.27 24.35
N ASP A 42 -11.03 -18.38 23.46
CA ASP A 42 -9.73 -18.99 23.76
C ASP A 42 -8.81 -17.92 24.38
N LYS A 43 -8.44 -18.11 25.64
CA LYS A 43 -7.54 -17.21 26.38
C LYS A 43 -6.18 -17.01 25.68
N ARG A 44 -5.74 -17.95 24.85
CA ARG A 44 -4.50 -17.82 24.04
C ARG A 44 -4.58 -16.67 23.02
N ASN A 45 -5.77 -16.30 22.58
CA ASN A 45 -5.97 -15.16 21.69
C ASN A 45 -5.81 -13.80 22.39
N LEU A 46 -5.71 -13.78 23.71
CA LEU A 46 -5.44 -12.55 24.49
C LEU A 46 -3.95 -12.22 24.56
N ILE A 47 -3.07 -13.16 24.22
CA ILE A 47 -1.62 -12.92 24.27
C ILE A 47 -1.27 -11.87 23.19
N PRO A 48 -0.70 -10.71 23.58
CA PRO A 48 -0.24 -9.73 22.63
C PRO A 48 0.82 -10.32 21.70
N LYS A 49 0.75 -9.97 20.43
CA LYS A 49 1.77 -10.30 19.43
C LYS A 49 2.65 -9.09 19.19
N PHE A 50 3.94 -9.32 19.11
CA PHE A 50 4.93 -8.29 18.80
C PHE A 50 5.31 -8.35 17.34
N THR A 51 5.69 -7.23 16.79
CA THR A 51 6.24 -7.11 15.44
C THR A 51 7.40 -6.11 15.46
N ALA A 52 8.43 -6.41 14.70
CA ALA A 52 9.58 -5.53 14.50
C ALA A 52 9.98 -5.54 13.03
N THR A 53 10.31 -4.38 12.49
CA THR A 53 10.80 -4.23 11.11
C THR A 53 12.01 -3.32 11.11
N LEU A 54 13.09 -3.78 10.50
CA LEU A 54 14.28 -2.99 10.24
C LEU A 54 14.58 -3.00 8.75
N LEU A 55 14.55 -1.82 8.13
CA LEU A 55 15.00 -1.60 6.76
C LEU A 55 16.16 -0.61 6.79
N GLY A 56 17.35 -1.13 6.53
CA GLY A 56 18.57 -0.35 6.33
C GLY A 56 18.95 -0.31 4.86
N ARG A 57 19.37 0.83 4.35
CA ARG A 57 19.75 0.94 2.95
C ARG A 57 20.98 1.79 2.72
N TYR A 58 21.66 1.47 1.64
CA TYR A 58 22.69 2.27 1.00
C TYR A 58 22.14 2.81 -0.32
N GLU A 59 22.29 4.11 -0.57
CA GLU A 59 21.95 4.76 -1.82
C GLU A 59 23.18 5.38 -2.46
N PHE A 60 23.27 5.21 -3.77
CA PHE A 60 24.25 5.86 -4.62
C PHE A 60 23.53 6.65 -5.71
N ASN A 61 23.64 7.97 -5.68
CA ASN A 61 23.17 8.83 -6.74
C ASN A 61 24.16 8.80 -7.91
N THR A 62 23.73 8.28 -9.05
CA THR A 62 24.60 8.04 -10.20
C THR A 62 24.88 9.30 -11.03
N ASN A 63 24.07 10.35 -10.89
CA ASN A 63 24.26 11.62 -11.58
C ASN A 63 25.26 12.53 -10.83
N LEU A 64 25.10 12.62 -9.51
CA LEU A 64 25.89 13.48 -8.63
C LEU A 64 27.12 12.79 -8.02
N TYR A 65 27.24 11.46 -8.19
CA TYR A 65 28.29 10.62 -7.58
C TYR A 65 28.34 10.74 -6.05
N THR A 66 27.16 10.92 -5.43
CA THR A 66 27.00 11.01 -3.98
C THR A 66 26.35 9.76 -3.42
N HIS A 67 26.65 9.46 -2.15
CA HIS A 67 26.12 8.26 -1.50
C HIS A 67 25.85 8.49 -0.03
N HIS A 68 24.92 7.72 0.52
CA HIS A 68 24.66 7.71 1.96
C HIS A 68 24.10 6.36 2.43
N PHE A 69 24.19 6.15 3.75
CA PHE A 69 23.47 5.08 4.44
C PHE A 69 22.33 5.67 5.24
N GLU A 70 21.19 4.99 5.26
CA GLU A 70 20.08 5.36 6.14
C GLU A 70 19.37 4.15 6.75
N LEU A 71 18.76 4.37 7.90
CA LEU A 71 17.75 3.50 8.45
C LEU A 71 16.39 3.98 7.91
N ARG A 72 15.89 3.31 6.87
CA ARG A 72 14.65 3.74 6.18
C ARG A 72 13.41 3.58 7.04
N HIS A 73 13.32 2.43 7.73
CA HIS A 73 12.25 2.13 8.66
C HIS A 73 12.78 1.29 9.82
N THR A 74 12.54 1.73 11.03
CA THR A 74 12.73 0.94 12.24
C THR A 74 11.42 0.93 13.00
N ARG A 75 10.57 -0.07 12.76
CA ARG A 75 9.23 -0.14 13.32
C ARG A 75 9.16 -1.19 14.40
N VAL A 76 8.50 -0.85 15.49
CA VAL A 76 8.13 -1.78 16.55
C VAL A 76 6.65 -1.63 16.86
N GLY A 77 5.99 -2.73 17.16
CA GLY A 77 4.57 -2.68 17.44
C GLY A 77 4.06 -3.86 18.24
N VAL A 78 2.88 -3.67 18.77
CA VAL A 78 2.11 -4.68 19.48
C VAL A 78 0.69 -4.68 18.96
N TYR A 79 0.14 -5.87 18.75
CA TYR A 79 -1.23 -6.05 18.31
C TYR A 79 -1.86 -7.29 18.91
N GLY A 80 -3.17 -7.33 18.96
CA GLY A 80 -3.86 -8.48 19.53
C GLY A 80 -5.36 -8.25 19.65
N ASN A 81 -5.99 -9.20 20.33
CA ASN A 81 -7.41 -9.13 20.63
C ASN A 81 -7.58 -9.12 22.16
N VAL A 82 -8.40 -8.21 22.69
CA VAL A 82 -8.84 -8.21 24.09
C VAL A 82 -10.17 -8.97 24.26
N HIS A 83 -10.87 -9.20 23.16
CA HIS A 83 -12.10 -9.97 23.06
C HIS A 83 -12.24 -10.46 21.60
N PRO A 84 -12.99 -11.55 21.29
CA PRO A 84 -13.21 -11.94 19.89
C PRO A 84 -13.76 -10.83 18.97
N MET A 85 -14.48 -9.87 19.56
CA MET A 85 -15.05 -8.72 18.85
C MET A 85 -14.15 -7.47 18.92
N PHE A 86 -13.09 -7.43 19.72
CA PHE A 86 -12.25 -6.25 19.92
C PHE A 86 -10.79 -6.58 19.68
N SER A 87 -10.18 -5.87 18.76
CA SER A 87 -8.74 -5.93 18.46
C SER A 87 -8.11 -4.53 18.55
N TYR A 88 -6.80 -4.51 18.69
CA TYR A 88 -6.02 -3.30 18.77
C TYR A 88 -4.68 -3.44 18.03
N MET A 89 -4.12 -2.31 17.65
CA MET A 89 -2.79 -2.17 17.06
C MET A 89 -2.12 -0.92 17.63
N VAL A 90 -0.86 -1.06 18.01
CA VAL A 90 0.05 0.07 18.25
C VAL A 90 1.33 -0.21 17.48
N LEU A 91 1.66 0.63 16.51
CA LEU A 91 2.85 0.53 15.67
C LEU A 91 3.52 1.90 15.59
N LEU A 92 4.80 1.94 15.93
CA LEU A 92 5.63 3.14 15.94
C LEU A 92 6.81 2.97 14.99
N ASP A 93 7.22 4.03 14.32
CA ASP A 93 8.48 4.14 13.56
C ASP A 93 9.47 4.97 14.36
N LEU A 94 10.68 4.43 14.56
CA LEU A 94 11.71 5.02 15.42
C LEU A 94 12.74 5.85 14.64
N THR A 95 12.64 5.87 13.31
CA THR A 95 13.69 6.46 12.45
C THR A 95 13.37 7.85 11.95
N TYR A 96 12.10 8.25 11.98
CA TYR A 96 11.68 9.50 11.36
C TYR A 96 12.14 10.73 12.17
N GLY A 97 13.17 11.41 11.66
CA GLY A 97 13.68 12.66 12.25
C GLY A 97 14.14 12.56 13.73
N GLY A 98 14.56 11.37 14.17
CA GLY A 98 14.97 11.14 15.56
C GLY A 98 13.82 11.17 16.58
N LYS A 99 12.56 11.18 16.14
CA LYS A 99 11.36 11.18 16.98
C LYS A 99 10.57 9.88 16.78
N PHE A 100 9.87 9.46 17.83
CA PHE A 100 8.87 8.42 17.71
C PHE A 100 7.69 8.91 16.85
N SER A 101 7.47 8.26 15.72
CA SER A 101 6.37 8.62 14.84
C SER A 101 5.31 7.52 14.86
N PRO A 102 4.03 7.84 15.14
CA PRO A 102 2.97 6.87 15.05
C PRO A 102 2.78 6.43 13.59
N VAL A 103 2.61 5.14 13.38
CA VAL A 103 2.28 4.54 12.07
C VAL A 103 0.85 4.03 12.07
N ALA A 104 0.43 3.35 13.16
CA ALA A 104 -0.92 2.90 13.36
C ALA A 104 -1.19 2.77 14.87
N ILE A 105 -2.22 3.43 15.37
CA ILE A 105 -2.69 3.34 16.77
C ILE A 105 -4.20 3.33 16.71
N TYR A 106 -4.81 2.15 16.80
CA TYR A 106 -6.28 2.04 16.70
C TYR A 106 -6.85 0.89 17.52
N ALA A 107 -8.15 1.01 17.80
CA ALA A 107 -9.01 -0.07 18.25
C ALA A 107 -10.04 -0.40 17.17
N LYS A 108 -10.37 -1.70 17.03
CA LYS A 108 -11.35 -2.18 16.07
C LYS A 108 -12.40 -3.03 16.76
N PHE A 109 -13.68 -2.75 16.52
CA PHE A 109 -14.83 -3.50 16.99
C PHE A 109 -15.46 -4.29 15.84
N MET A 110 -15.64 -5.58 16.01
CA MET A 110 -16.16 -6.52 15.01
C MET A 110 -17.40 -7.23 15.56
N PRO A 111 -18.60 -6.61 15.51
CA PRO A 111 -19.82 -7.17 16.14
C PRO A 111 -20.30 -8.45 15.45
N VAL A 112 -20.11 -8.54 14.14
CA VAL A 112 -20.50 -9.71 13.34
C VAL A 112 -19.41 -10.00 12.30
N LYS A 113 -19.43 -11.21 11.76
CA LYS A 113 -18.47 -11.62 10.74
C LYS A 113 -18.49 -10.65 9.54
N GLY A 114 -17.31 -10.16 9.18
CA GLY A 114 -17.11 -9.26 8.04
C GLY A 114 -17.30 -7.78 8.35
N LEU A 115 -18.11 -7.38 9.34
CA LEU A 115 -18.33 -5.98 9.69
C LEU A 115 -17.33 -5.53 10.76
N GLY A 116 -16.63 -4.42 10.51
CA GLY A 116 -15.68 -3.82 11.43
C GLY A 116 -15.85 -2.32 11.55
N PHE A 117 -15.73 -1.81 12.77
CA PHE A 117 -15.67 -0.40 13.10
C PHE A 117 -14.31 -0.13 13.73
N GLN A 118 -13.54 0.79 13.18
CA GLN A 118 -12.22 1.16 13.68
C GLN A 118 -12.21 2.64 14.07
N ILE A 119 -11.54 2.94 15.17
CA ILE A 119 -11.26 4.32 15.59
C ILE A 119 -9.79 4.43 16.00
N GLY A 120 -9.14 5.50 15.63
CA GLY A 120 -7.75 5.78 15.96
C GLY A 120 -6.98 6.38 14.79
N TYR A 121 -5.65 6.37 14.92
CA TYR A 121 -4.71 6.84 13.91
C TYR A 121 -4.30 5.68 12.99
N ASP A 122 -4.49 5.85 11.71
CA ASP A 122 -4.08 4.87 10.70
C ASP A 122 -3.92 5.54 9.32
N LYS A 123 -3.38 4.80 8.37
CA LYS A 123 -3.41 5.19 6.96
C LYS A 123 -4.85 5.27 6.46
N LEU A 124 -5.17 6.30 5.70
CA LEU A 124 -6.42 6.31 4.95
C LEU A 124 -6.41 5.14 3.95
N PRO A 125 -7.49 4.35 3.86
CA PRO A 125 -7.55 3.19 2.96
C PRO A 125 -7.67 3.63 1.49
N PHE A 126 -6.55 4.05 0.91
CA PHE A 126 -6.44 4.58 -0.44
C PHE A 126 -5.14 4.09 -1.08
N SER A 127 -5.16 3.66 -2.36
CA SER A 127 -4.07 3.04 -3.11
C SER A 127 -3.65 1.64 -2.60
N ASN A 128 -3.33 0.75 -3.51
CA ASN A 128 -2.88 -0.61 -3.17
C ASN A 128 -1.48 -0.59 -2.55
N GLU A 129 -0.53 0.09 -3.21
CA GLU A 129 0.85 0.16 -2.73
C GLU A 129 0.97 0.87 -1.38
N ASN A 130 0.17 1.95 -1.16
CA ASN A 130 0.21 2.69 0.10
C ASN A 130 -0.14 1.83 1.33
N LEU A 131 -1.06 0.88 1.16
CA LEU A 131 -1.53 0.01 2.25
C LEU A 131 -0.55 -1.11 2.58
N LEU A 132 0.42 -1.40 1.72
CA LEU A 132 1.45 -2.38 2.02
C LEU A 132 2.33 -1.93 3.21
N SER A 133 2.85 -2.90 3.95
CA SER A 133 3.92 -2.67 4.92
C SER A 133 5.27 -2.57 4.19
N PRO A 134 6.25 -1.78 4.66
CA PRO A 134 7.52 -1.56 3.95
C PRO A 134 8.29 -2.86 3.62
N TYR A 135 8.29 -3.84 4.51
CA TYR A 135 8.92 -5.13 4.29
C TYR A 135 8.24 -5.97 3.20
N ARG A 136 7.05 -5.54 2.73
CA ARG A 136 6.27 -6.19 1.66
C ARG A 136 6.35 -5.48 0.32
N TYR A 137 7.00 -4.33 0.23
CA TYR A 137 7.14 -3.63 -1.03
C TYR A 137 7.90 -4.49 -2.05
N TYR A 138 7.52 -4.37 -3.31
CA TYR A 138 8.21 -5.03 -4.43
C TYR A 138 9.49 -4.31 -4.83
N PHE A 139 9.57 -3.01 -4.54
CA PHE A 139 10.71 -2.13 -4.79
C PHE A 139 11.15 -1.45 -3.49
N SER A 140 12.38 -0.94 -3.45
CA SER A 140 12.91 -0.23 -2.28
C SER A 140 12.16 1.07 -2.01
N ASP A 141 11.77 1.78 -3.09
CA ASP A 141 10.94 2.96 -3.00
C ASP A 141 9.54 2.71 -3.60
N LYS A 142 8.55 3.42 -3.05
CA LYS A 142 7.20 3.48 -3.60
C LYS A 142 7.19 4.20 -4.95
N SER A 143 6.15 4.00 -5.73
CA SER A 143 5.88 4.75 -6.95
C SER A 143 5.66 6.25 -6.67
N PHE A 144 5.79 7.09 -7.68
CA PHE A 144 5.45 8.51 -7.57
C PHE A 144 3.99 8.72 -7.16
N LEU A 145 3.09 7.90 -7.70
CA LEU A 145 1.69 7.86 -7.33
C LEU A 145 1.53 7.78 -5.81
N THR A 146 2.22 6.84 -5.17
CA THR A 146 2.13 6.66 -3.74
C THR A 146 2.93 7.71 -2.96
N GLN A 147 4.10 8.09 -3.42
CA GLN A 147 4.95 9.07 -2.72
C GLN A 147 4.37 10.48 -2.73
N LYS A 148 3.77 10.89 -3.86
CA LYS A 148 3.41 12.28 -4.12
C LYS A 148 1.91 12.58 -3.94
N ILE A 149 1.03 11.58 -4.10
CA ILE A 149 -0.41 11.78 -3.99
C ILE A 149 -0.99 11.13 -2.74
N THR A 150 -0.59 9.90 -2.41
CA THR A 150 -1.15 9.14 -1.28
C THR A 150 -0.28 9.32 -0.02
N GLY A 151 -0.32 8.42 0.92
CA GLY A 151 0.52 8.50 2.11
C GLY A 151 -0.15 9.24 3.26
N TRP A 152 -1.43 9.58 3.12
CA TRP A 152 -2.18 10.22 4.19
C TRP A 152 -2.42 9.23 5.33
N SER A 153 -2.17 9.71 6.54
CA SER A 153 -2.50 9.03 7.80
C SER A 153 -3.09 10.05 8.75
N ASP A 154 -4.17 9.71 9.42
CA ASP A 154 -4.83 10.62 10.36
C ASP A 154 -5.65 9.87 11.41
N VAL A 155 -6.10 10.58 12.42
CA VAL A 155 -7.04 10.07 13.40
C VAL A 155 -8.45 10.16 12.84
N GLY A 156 -9.19 9.05 12.91
CA GLY A 156 -10.54 9.02 12.39
C GLY A 156 -11.31 7.76 12.71
N GLY A 157 -12.47 7.64 12.08
CA GLY A 157 -13.33 6.48 12.13
C GLY A 157 -13.46 5.81 10.77
N LEU A 158 -13.40 4.48 10.76
CA LEU A 158 -13.50 3.65 9.56
C LEU A 158 -14.51 2.53 9.78
N VAL A 159 -15.39 2.32 8.82
CA VAL A 159 -16.26 1.15 8.72
C VAL A 159 -15.74 0.27 7.60
N SER A 160 -15.68 -1.03 7.83
CA SER A 160 -15.28 -2.01 6.83
C SER A 160 -16.27 -3.17 6.78
N TYR A 161 -16.54 -3.66 5.58
CA TYR A 161 -17.34 -4.86 5.39
C TYR A 161 -16.66 -5.79 4.39
N LYS A 162 -16.41 -7.03 4.82
CA LYS A 162 -15.78 -8.07 4.02
C LYS A 162 -16.74 -9.22 3.76
N TRP A 163 -16.85 -9.62 2.50
CA TRP A 163 -17.64 -10.73 2.02
C TRP A 163 -16.76 -11.76 1.32
N ASP A 164 -16.86 -13.04 1.73
CA ASP A 164 -15.95 -14.10 1.27
C ASP A 164 -16.64 -15.13 0.34
N LYS A 165 -17.91 -14.92 -0.05
CA LYS A 165 -18.67 -15.87 -0.89
C LYS A 165 -18.77 -15.38 -2.33
N VAL A 166 -18.89 -16.31 -3.30
CA VAL A 166 -19.09 -16.11 -4.74
C VAL A 166 -18.03 -15.19 -5.37
N VAL A 167 -18.16 -13.89 -5.22
CA VAL A 167 -17.14 -12.89 -5.55
C VAL A 167 -16.69 -12.27 -4.22
N PRO A 168 -15.52 -12.63 -3.69
CA PRO A 168 -15.00 -12.02 -2.47
C PRO A 168 -14.73 -10.52 -2.69
N PHE A 169 -15.23 -9.69 -1.76
CA PHE A 169 -14.97 -8.26 -1.80
C PHE A 169 -14.79 -7.67 -0.40
N GLU A 170 -14.14 -6.53 -0.33
CA GLU A 170 -14.04 -5.71 0.87
C GLU A 170 -14.37 -4.26 0.50
N ILE A 171 -15.27 -3.66 1.28
CA ILE A 171 -15.64 -2.25 1.16
C ILE A 171 -15.27 -1.55 2.45
N MET A 172 -14.66 -0.39 2.34
CA MET A 172 -14.28 0.48 3.46
C MET A 172 -14.78 1.89 3.19
N ALA A 173 -15.26 2.56 4.24
CA ALA A 173 -15.58 3.98 4.20
C ALA A 173 -15.17 4.63 5.51
N GLY A 174 -14.55 5.79 5.47
CA GLY A 174 -14.04 6.46 6.66
C GLY A 174 -14.06 7.96 6.59
N VAL A 175 -14.06 8.54 7.79
CA VAL A 175 -13.97 9.97 8.02
C VAL A 175 -12.82 10.22 8.98
N PHE A 176 -11.93 11.14 8.61
CA PHE A 176 -10.70 11.40 9.31
C PHE A 176 -10.52 12.90 9.54
N ASN A 177 -9.75 13.26 10.55
CA ASN A 177 -9.29 14.63 10.72
C ASN A 177 -8.49 15.08 9.47
N SER A 178 -8.15 16.35 9.38
CA SER A 178 -7.36 16.89 8.26
C SER A 178 -5.96 17.36 8.69
N GLY A 179 -5.61 17.19 9.96
CA GLY A 179 -4.41 17.79 10.56
C GLY A 179 -3.27 16.83 10.85
N GLY A 180 -3.44 15.53 10.63
CA GLY A 180 -2.47 14.53 11.03
C GLY A 180 -2.46 14.28 12.55
N PHE A 181 -1.52 13.45 13.01
CA PHE A 181 -1.43 13.05 14.42
C PHE A 181 -1.18 14.24 15.37
N ASP A 182 -0.34 15.18 14.97
CA ASP A 182 0.08 16.29 15.84
C ASP A 182 -1.06 17.29 16.14
N LYS A 183 -2.04 17.38 15.24
CA LYS A 183 -3.19 18.28 15.38
C LYS A 183 -4.47 17.59 15.87
N GLN A 184 -4.40 16.34 16.30
CA GLN A 184 -5.59 15.55 16.70
C GLN A 184 -6.37 16.15 17.89
N MET A 185 -5.71 16.92 18.75
CA MET A 185 -6.35 17.56 19.90
C MET A 185 -7.05 18.90 19.56
N HIS A 186 -6.96 19.35 18.31
CA HIS A 186 -7.59 20.58 17.87
C HIS A 186 -8.84 20.29 17.05
N PHE A 187 -9.90 21.06 17.30
CA PHE A 187 -11.11 20.97 16.47
C PHE A 187 -10.80 21.41 15.04
N GLN A 188 -11.20 20.58 14.08
CA GLN A 188 -10.99 20.81 12.67
C GLN A 188 -12.26 21.39 12.03
N LYS A 189 -12.12 22.40 11.15
CA LYS A 189 -13.23 22.94 10.36
C LYS A 189 -13.63 22.02 9.21
N THR A 190 -12.73 21.14 8.78
CA THR A 190 -12.93 20.24 7.64
C THR A 190 -12.43 18.84 8.00
N LEU A 191 -13.07 17.83 7.42
CA LEU A 191 -12.70 16.43 7.58
C LEU A 191 -12.26 15.86 6.23
N ASN A 192 -11.46 14.81 6.26
CA ASN A 192 -11.09 13.99 5.11
C ASN A 192 -12.05 12.82 5.00
N TYR A 193 -12.42 12.47 3.78
CA TYR A 193 -13.34 11.36 3.48
C TYR A 193 -12.63 10.37 2.57
N VAL A 194 -12.87 9.09 2.81
CA VAL A 194 -12.31 8.02 1.97
C VAL A 194 -13.32 6.90 1.80
N ALA A 195 -13.35 6.33 0.61
CA ALA A 195 -14.07 5.09 0.30
C ALA A 195 -13.18 4.19 -0.55
N ARG A 196 -13.20 2.89 -0.28
CA ARG A 196 -12.43 1.87 -1.00
C ARG A 196 -13.30 0.65 -1.22
N GLY A 197 -13.26 0.11 -2.45
CA GLY A 197 -13.78 -1.20 -2.80
C GLY A 197 -12.70 -2.08 -3.39
N THR A 198 -12.56 -3.30 -2.91
CA THR A 198 -11.63 -4.30 -3.44
C THR A 198 -12.41 -5.54 -3.80
N PHE A 199 -12.27 -6.03 -5.03
CA PHE A 199 -13.04 -7.14 -5.60
C PHE A 199 -12.10 -8.21 -6.16
N ASN A 200 -12.31 -9.47 -5.79
CA ASN A 200 -11.54 -10.61 -6.25
C ASN A 200 -12.43 -11.47 -7.15
N PHE A 201 -12.42 -11.22 -8.48
CA PHE A 201 -13.34 -11.85 -9.41
C PHE A 201 -13.02 -13.32 -9.69
N PHE A 202 -11.72 -13.64 -9.78
CA PHE A 202 -11.23 -15.00 -9.97
C PHE A 202 -9.85 -15.15 -9.31
N LYS A 203 -9.36 -16.39 -9.26
CA LYS A 203 -8.09 -16.68 -8.56
C LYS A 203 -6.96 -15.81 -9.10
N GLY A 204 -6.37 -15.03 -8.20
CA GLY A 204 -5.22 -14.17 -8.47
C GLY A 204 -5.58 -12.80 -9.04
N PHE A 205 -6.81 -12.53 -9.47
CA PHE A 205 -7.19 -11.23 -10.02
C PHE A 205 -7.93 -10.36 -9.00
N GLN A 206 -7.46 -9.15 -8.82
CA GLN A 206 -8.04 -8.15 -7.94
C GLN A 206 -8.26 -6.83 -8.67
N LEU A 207 -9.43 -6.25 -8.49
CA LEU A 207 -9.77 -4.87 -8.85
C LEU A 207 -9.93 -4.05 -7.57
N SER A 208 -9.35 -2.87 -7.51
CA SER A 208 -9.59 -1.88 -6.47
C SER A 208 -10.09 -0.57 -7.07
N LEU A 209 -11.09 0.03 -6.43
CA LEU A 209 -11.62 1.34 -6.76
C LEU A 209 -11.63 2.17 -5.47
N ASN A 210 -11.04 3.35 -5.51
CA ASN A 210 -10.89 4.17 -4.33
C ASN A 210 -11.27 5.62 -4.63
N TYR A 211 -11.79 6.30 -3.62
CA TYR A 211 -12.05 7.73 -3.65
C TYR A 211 -11.56 8.36 -2.34
N ALA A 212 -10.88 9.49 -2.43
CA ALA A 212 -10.50 10.27 -1.26
C ALA A 212 -10.66 11.76 -1.52
N ALA A 213 -11.34 12.45 -0.60
CA ALA A 213 -11.41 13.90 -0.55
C ALA A 213 -10.61 14.39 0.65
N VAL A 214 -9.44 14.97 0.42
CA VAL A 214 -8.50 15.38 1.47
C VAL A 214 -8.19 16.86 1.41
N LYS A 215 -8.01 17.47 2.57
CA LYS A 215 -7.61 18.87 2.70
C LYS A 215 -6.50 18.99 3.74
N PRO A 216 -5.23 18.75 3.35
CA PRO A 216 -4.13 18.76 4.31
C PRO A 216 -3.90 20.12 4.96
N GLU A 217 -4.05 21.21 4.22
CA GLU A 217 -3.89 22.59 4.71
C GLU A 217 -4.91 23.56 4.07
N ALA A 218 -4.56 24.10 2.91
CA ALA A 218 -5.31 25.18 2.28
C ALA A 218 -6.31 24.67 1.21
N LEU A 219 -5.90 23.70 0.39
CA LEU A 219 -6.63 23.26 -0.78
C LEU A 219 -7.24 21.88 -0.57
N ARG A 220 -8.54 21.74 -0.89
CA ARG A 220 -9.17 20.42 -0.98
C ARG A 220 -8.83 19.77 -2.30
N MET A 221 -8.46 18.51 -2.21
CA MET A 221 -8.10 17.65 -3.33
C MET A 221 -9.01 16.44 -3.35
N HIS A 222 -9.51 16.11 -4.52
CA HIS A 222 -10.30 14.93 -4.79
C HIS A 222 -9.46 13.94 -5.60
N ASN A 223 -9.46 12.69 -5.19
CA ASN A 223 -8.64 11.67 -5.80
C ASN A 223 -9.52 10.45 -6.10
N PHE A 224 -9.55 10.05 -7.35
CA PHE A 224 -10.11 8.77 -7.78
C PHE A 224 -8.98 7.85 -8.20
N ASP A 225 -9.01 6.62 -7.75
CA ASP A 225 -7.97 5.62 -7.99
C ASP A 225 -8.60 4.32 -8.46
N ALA A 226 -8.02 3.73 -9.49
CA ALA A 226 -8.36 2.42 -10.00
C ALA A 226 -7.08 1.56 -10.10
N GLY A 227 -7.08 0.43 -9.40
CA GLY A 227 -5.96 -0.51 -9.38
C GLY A 227 -6.37 -1.90 -9.83
N LEU A 228 -5.48 -2.56 -10.57
CA LEU A 228 -5.57 -3.94 -11.03
C LEU A 228 -4.36 -4.71 -10.54
N ALA A 229 -4.56 -5.87 -9.95
CA ALA A 229 -3.48 -6.78 -9.60
C ALA A 229 -3.79 -8.20 -10.08
N TYR A 230 -2.75 -8.93 -10.51
CA TYR A 230 -2.88 -10.31 -10.95
C TYR A 230 -1.70 -11.16 -10.50
N ASP A 231 -2.02 -12.22 -9.78
CA ASP A 231 -1.06 -13.20 -9.26
C ASP A 231 -1.19 -14.53 -10.02
N PHE A 232 -0.11 -14.97 -10.67
CA PHE A 232 -0.09 -16.24 -11.41
C PHE A 232 1.29 -16.88 -11.36
N MET A 233 1.41 -18.08 -10.80
CA MET A 233 2.62 -18.94 -10.81
C MET A 233 3.93 -18.22 -10.47
N GLY A 234 3.92 -17.33 -9.44
CA GLY A 234 5.09 -16.54 -9.04
C GLY A 234 5.24 -15.22 -9.77
N LEU A 235 4.45 -14.98 -10.82
CA LEU A 235 4.30 -13.67 -11.45
C LEU A 235 3.26 -12.85 -10.69
N HIS A 236 3.61 -11.60 -10.37
CA HIS A 236 2.69 -10.58 -9.90
C HIS A 236 2.73 -9.40 -10.87
N LEU A 237 1.57 -9.04 -11.39
CA LEU A 237 1.36 -7.86 -12.22
C LEU A 237 0.49 -6.88 -11.44
N ASP A 238 0.85 -5.62 -11.45
CA ASP A 238 0.07 -4.55 -10.81
C ASP A 238 0.05 -3.33 -11.72
N ALA A 239 -1.09 -2.67 -11.81
CA ALA A 239 -1.26 -1.39 -12.47
C ALA A 239 -2.24 -0.55 -11.68
N GLU A 240 -1.89 0.68 -11.42
CA GLU A 240 -2.70 1.62 -10.62
C GLU A 240 -2.67 3.00 -11.28
N TYR A 241 -3.83 3.64 -11.37
CA TYR A 241 -3.99 4.96 -11.96
C TYR A 241 -4.79 5.86 -11.03
N ILE A 242 -4.27 7.07 -10.77
CA ILE A 242 -4.96 8.12 -10.00
C ILE A 242 -5.29 9.30 -10.92
N PHE A 243 -6.55 9.72 -10.84
CA PHE A 243 -7.05 11.00 -11.33
C PHE A 243 -7.32 11.91 -10.13
N LYS A 244 -6.61 13.04 -10.07
CA LYS A 244 -6.71 14.01 -8.97
C LYS A 244 -7.16 15.35 -9.51
N TRP A 245 -8.13 15.98 -8.85
CA TRP A 245 -8.59 17.34 -9.15
C TRP A 245 -8.72 18.17 -7.88
N TYR A 246 -8.89 19.46 -8.05
CA TYR A 246 -8.77 20.43 -6.98
C TYR A 246 -10.02 21.32 -6.91
N ASP A 247 -10.35 21.87 -5.73
CA ASP A 247 -11.42 22.87 -5.54
C ASP A 247 -10.97 24.28 -5.99
N ASN A 248 -10.16 24.36 -7.02
CA ASN A 248 -9.72 25.60 -7.68
C ASN A 248 -9.44 25.31 -9.17
N ASP A 249 -8.95 26.31 -9.90
CA ASP A 249 -8.69 26.24 -11.35
C ASP A 249 -7.37 25.54 -11.72
N PHE A 250 -6.72 24.80 -10.82
CA PHE A 250 -5.54 24.02 -11.16
C PHE A 250 -5.88 22.88 -12.12
N ALA A 251 -5.00 22.68 -13.08
CA ALA A 251 -5.09 21.55 -13.98
C ALA A 251 -5.10 20.22 -13.19
N PRO A 252 -5.91 19.26 -13.58
CA PRO A 252 -5.94 17.96 -12.89
C PRO A 252 -4.60 17.23 -13.02
N THR A 253 -4.27 16.44 -11.99
CA THR A 253 -3.09 15.60 -11.98
C THR A 253 -3.46 14.17 -12.34
N HIS A 254 -2.64 13.56 -13.20
CA HIS A 254 -2.71 12.17 -13.60
C HIS A 254 -1.46 11.44 -13.09
N ALA A 255 -1.63 10.32 -12.42
CA ALA A 255 -0.52 9.49 -12.00
C ALA A 255 -0.80 8.03 -12.35
N LEU A 256 0.23 7.35 -12.85
CA LEU A 256 0.18 5.96 -13.28
C LEU A 256 1.38 5.22 -12.71
N GLN A 257 1.15 3.99 -12.26
CA GLN A 257 2.20 2.98 -12.14
C GLN A 257 1.78 1.69 -12.83
N CYS A 258 2.74 0.96 -13.35
CA CYS A 258 2.57 -0.43 -13.72
C CYS A 258 3.87 -1.19 -13.47
N PHE A 259 3.78 -2.40 -12.95
CA PHE A 259 4.94 -3.23 -12.72
C PHE A 259 4.67 -4.72 -12.88
N ALA A 260 5.75 -5.45 -13.13
CA ALA A 260 5.81 -6.89 -13.10
C ALA A 260 6.88 -7.32 -12.09
N TYR A 261 6.55 -8.32 -11.29
CA TYR A 261 7.46 -8.95 -10.33
C TYR A 261 7.37 -10.47 -10.49
N TYR A 262 8.49 -11.14 -10.71
CA TYR A 262 8.51 -12.58 -10.85
C TYR A 262 9.44 -13.22 -9.82
N ALA A 263 8.89 -14.09 -8.96
CA ALA A 263 9.60 -14.80 -7.92
C ALA A 263 9.92 -16.24 -8.32
N PHE A 264 11.20 -16.55 -8.39
CA PHE A 264 11.73 -17.90 -8.60
C PHE A 264 11.92 -18.59 -7.25
N LYS A 265 11.18 -19.64 -6.98
CA LYS A 265 11.35 -20.45 -5.76
C LYS A 265 12.61 -21.31 -5.89
N ILE A 266 13.59 -21.06 -5.04
CA ILE A 266 14.89 -21.76 -5.07
C ILE A 266 14.85 -23.03 -4.21
N LYS A 267 14.15 -23.00 -3.08
CA LYS A 267 14.01 -24.13 -2.12
C LYS A 267 15.34 -24.70 -1.60
N LYS A 268 16.36 -23.87 -1.46
CA LYS A 268 17.59 -24.24 -0.75
C LYS A 268 17.47 -23.92 0.73
N SER A 269 18.22 -24.61 1.58
CA SER A 269 18.16 -24.43 3.04
C SER A 269 18.43 -23.00 3.53
N TRP A 270 19.10 -22.18 2.74
CA TRP A 270 19.50 -20.81 3.10
C TRP A 270 18.89 -19.73 2.19
N LEU A 271 18.09 -20.11 1.16
CA LEU A 271 17.53 -19.19 0.18
C LEU A 271 16.15 -19.67 -0.27
N ASP A 272 15.10 -18.94 0.09
CA ASP A 272 13.74 -19.28 -0.26
C ASP A 272 13.39 -18.90 -1.69
N ASN A 273 13.70 -17.66 -2.10
CA ASN A 273 13.45 -17.20 -3.45
C ASN A 273 14.37 -16.07 -3.90
N VAL A 274 14.41 -15.91 -5.23
CA VAL A 274 15.01 -14.78 -5.93
C VAL A 274 13.94 -14.19 -6.82
N ALA A 275 13.87 -12.88 -6.93
CA ALA A 275 12.89 -12.23 -7.77
C ALA A 275 13.49 -11.12 -8.63
N LEU A 276 12.90 -10.95 -9.82
CA LEU A 276 13.15 -9.84 -10.73
C LEU A 276 11.89 -8.97 -10.79
N ALA A 277 12.10 -7.67 -10.88
CA ALA A 277 11.02 -6.70 -10.96
C ALA A 277 11.34 -5.59 -11.95
N LEU A 278 10.30 -5.09 -12.62
CA LEU A 278 10.38 -3.93 -13.50
C LEU A 278 9.15 -3.07 -13.27
N ARG A 279 9.34 -1.76 -13.01
CA ARG A 279 8.26 -0.79 -12.84
C ARG A 279 8.46 0.41 -13.74
N TYR A 280 7.37 0.87 -14.33
CA TYR A 280 7.24 2.20 -14.90
C TYR A 280 6.24 3.00 -14.08
N ASP A 281 6.58 4.21 -13.70
CA ASP A 281 5.68 5.13 -13.02
C ASP A 281 5.86 6.56 -13.55
N ALA A 282 4.73 7.30 -13.62
CA ALA A 282 4.67 8.65 -14.14
C ALA A 282 3.66 9.49 -13.38
N ILE A 283 3.93 10.78 -13.25
CA ILE A 283 3.02 11.75 -12.66
C ILE A 283 3.08 13.06 -13.43
N SER A 284 1.92 13.61 -13.80
CA SER A 284 1.80 14.96 -14.36
C SER A 284 2.03 16.01 -13.27
N PRO A 285 2.14 17.32 -13.59
CA PRO A 285 2.30 18.36 -12.60
C PRO A 285 1.30 18.19 -11.45
N ASN A 286 1.78 18.31 -10.21
CA ASN A 286 1.03 17.96 -9.03
C ASN A 286 1.13 19.05 -7.95
N CYS A 287 -0.02 19.52 -7.47
CA CYS A 287 -0.11 20.35 -6.27
C CYS A 287 -0.31 19.46 -5.04
N ASN A 288 0.52 19.60 -4.00
CA ASN A 288 0.38 18.81 -2.78
C ASN A 288 -0.64 19.40 -1.77
N GLY A 289 -1.28 20.53 -2.10
CA GLY A 289 -2.28 21.21 -1.28
C GLY A 289 -1.71 22.02 -0.11
N LYS A 290 -0.37 22.14 -0.01
CA LYS A 290 0.34 22.93 1.01
C LYS A 290 0.81 24.26 0.44
N LEU A 291 1.04 25.19 1.34
CA LEU A 291 1.64 26.48 1.01
C LEU A 291 3.12 26.47 1.42
N ASN A 292 3.95 27.15 0.63
CA ASN A 292 5.32 27.47 0.99
C ASN A 292 5.36 28.67 1.96
N ASP A 293 6.55 29.07 2.41
CA ASP A 293 6.73 30.20 3.34
C ASP A 293 6.28 31.55 2.75
N LEU A 294 6.13 31.64 1.43
CA LEU A 294 5.62 32.81 0.71
C LEU A 294 4.09 32.80 0.54
N GLY A 295 3.41 31.75 1.01
CA GLY A 295 1.97 31.58 0.86
C GLY A 295 1.52 31.09 -0.51
N GLU A 296 2.42 30.56 -1.34
CA GLU A 296 2.14 30.00 -2.65
C GLU A 296 1.99 28.48 -2.59
N TYR A 297 1.19 27.91 -3.48
CA TYR A 297 1.04 26.46 -3.55
C TYR A 297 2.31 25.79 -4.08
N VAL A 298 2.72 24.71 -3.40
CA VAL A 298 3.86 23.90 -3.82
C VAL A 298 3.42 23.02 -5.00
N MET A 299 4.03 23.29 -6.17
CA MET A 299 3.81 22.54 -7.40
C MET A 299 5.02 21.66 -7.70
N GLU A 300 4.78 20.42 -8.07
CA GLU A 300 5.81 19.48 -8.53
C GLU A 300 5.72 19.32 -10.05
N PRO A 301 6.88 19.21 -10.76
CA PRO A 301 6.90 19.07 -12.21
C PRO A 301 6.43 17.68 -12.68
N TYR A 302 6.18 17.57 -13.98
CA TYR A 302 6.01 16.28 -14.64
C TYR A 302 7.29 15.44 -14.50
N ARG A 303 7.12 14.15 -14.16
CA ARG A 303 8.23 13.20 -14.09
C ARG A 303 7.80 11.79 -14.42
N GLN A 304 8.74 11.01 -14.91
CA GLN A 304 8.60 9.58 -15.15
C GLN A 304 9.78 8.86 -14.53
N ARG A 305 9.60 7.58 -14.22
CA ARG A 305 10.67 6.74 -13.70
C ARG A 305 10.53 5.31 -14.22
N LEU A 306 11.68 4.71 -14.57
CA LEU A 306 11.83 3.29 -14.80
C LEU A 306 12.66 2.70 -13.66
N THR A 307 12.14 1.67 -13.00
CA THR A 307 12.84 0.99 -11.90
C THR A 307 13.04 -0.48 -12.26
N ALA A 308 14.31 -0.92 -12.26
CA ALA A 308 14.65 -2.34 -12.32
C ALA A 308 15.00 -2.85 -10.92
N GLY A 309 14.49 -4.01 -10.53
CA GLY A 309 14.64 -4.57 -9.20
C GLY A 309 15.12 -6.03 -9.22
N PHE A 310 15.98 -6.36 -8.26
CA PHE A 310 16.42 -7.70 -7.94
C PHE A 310 16.26 -7.92 -6.43
N THR A 311 15.63 -9.01 -6.01
CA THR A 311 15.41 -9.32 -4.59
C THR A 311 15.86 -10.74 -4.28
N MET A 312 16.60 -10.93 -3.19
CA MET A 312 16.93 -12.24 -2.62
C MET A 312 16.28 -12.35 -1.25
N MET A 313 15.39 -13.33 -1.06
CA MET A 313 14.78 -13.62 0.24
C MET A 313 15.40 -14.88 0.81
N PHE A 314 16.17 -14.71 1.90
CA PHE A 314 16.74 -15.84 2.64
C PHE A 314 15.69 -16.57 3.45
N ILE A 315 14.74 -15.84 4.02
CA ILE A 315 13.62 -16.37 4.78
C ILE A 315 12.37 -15.53 4.44
N GLU A 316 11.28 -16.18 4.08
CA GLU A 316 9.99 -15.52 3.86
C GLU A 316 8.98 -15.75 5.00
N LYS A 317 9.07 -16.88 5.67
CA LYS A 317 8.19 -17.27 6.78
C LYS A 317 8.94 -18.11 7.80
N PRO A 318 8.69 -17.96 9.12
CA PRO A 318 7.71 -17.06 9.77
C PRO A 318 8.13 -15.60 9.83
N CYS A 319 9.44 -15.31 9.71
CA CYS A 319 10.03 -13.97 9.64
C CYS A 319 10.41 -13.66 8.19
N ARG A 320 10.81 -12.44 7.91
CA ARG A 320 11.38 -12.09 6.60
C ARG A 320 12.80 -11.55 6.76
N ALA A 321 13.71 -12.11 5.99
CA ALA A 321 15.08 -11.61 5.89
C ALA A 321 15.54 -11.66 4.44
N GLY A 322 16.00 -10.55 3.90
CA GLY A 322 16.37 -10.47 2.49
C GLY A 322 17.16 -9.23 2.13
N ILE A 323 17.61 -9.21 0.89
CA ILE A 323 18.33 -8.10 0.27
C ILE A 323 17.57 -7.72 -1.00
N ARG A 324 17.44 -6.41 -1.23
CA ARG A 324 16.85 -5.86 -2.44
C ARG A 324 17.82 -4.87 -3.07
N LEU A 325 18.01 -5.00 -4.38
CA LEU A 325 18.80 -4.08 -5.20
C LEU A 325 17.86 -3.47 -6.24
N ASN A 326 17.81 -2.14 -6.31
CA ASN A 326 17.06 -1.41 -7.31
C ASN A 326 17.94 -0.40 -8.03
N TYR A 327 17.69 -0.23 -9.31
CA TYR A 327 18.17 0.90 -10.09
C TYR A 327 16.97 1.73 -10.56
N GLU A 328 16.98 3.02 -10.27
CA GLU A 328 15.94 3.97 -10.64
C GLU A 328 16.50 4.96 -11.67
N LYS A 329 15.90 4.99 -12.85
CA LYS A 329 16.17 5.97 -13.90
C LYS A 329 15.02 6.96 -13.98
N ASN A 330 15.28 8.22 -13.70
CA ASN A 330 14.30 9.30 -13.73
C ASN A 330 14.35 10.06 -15.05
N PHE A 331 13.19 10.52 -15.52
CA PHE A 331 13.05 11.36 -16.70
C PHE A 331 12.16 12.55 -16.33
N PHE A 332 12.66 13.73 -16.57
CA PHE A 332 11.92 14.97 -16.40
C PHE A 332 11.52 15.51 -17.78
N HIS A 333 10.42 16.24 -17.82
CA HIS A 333 10.05 17.03 -18.98
C HIS A 333 10.60 18.44 -18.75
N ASP A 334 11.00 19.12 -19.81
CA ASP A 334 11.62 20.45 -19.82
C ASP A 334 13.07 20.46 -19.26
N ASP A 335 13.63 21.65 -19.10
CA ASP A 335 15.02 21.92 -18.72
C ASP A 335 15.37 21.53 -17.26
N PHE A 336 14.59 20.66 -16.63
CA PHE A 336 14.92 20.12 -15.32
C PHE A 336 16.11 19.19 -15.42
N GLU A 337 17.20 19.56 -14.76
CA GLU A 337 18.38 18.71 -14.66
C GLU A 337 18.06 17.42 -13.90
N ASN A 338 18.27 16.27 -14.53
CA ASN A 338 18.03 14.98 -13.88
C ASN A 338 19.16 14.65 -12.91
N ASN A 339 18.98 14.92 -11.66
CA ASN A 339 19.90 14.62 -10.57
C ASN A 339 19.39 13.53 -9.61
N GLU A 340 18.41 12.71 -10.04
CA GLU A 340 17.70 11.77 -9.16
C GLU A 340 17.89 10.28 -9.51
N ASP A 341 18.78 9.93 -10.46
CA ASP A 341 19.05 8.53 -10.78
C ASP A 341 19.78 7.85 -9.63
N ARG A 342 19.33 6.64 -9.22
CA ARG A 342 19.85 6.01 -8.01
C ARG A 342 20.02 4.51 -8.14
N LEU A 343 21.08 4.01 -7.52
CA LEU A 343 21.25 2.61 -7.17
C LEU A 343 20.97 2.46 -5.66
N ILE A 344 20.08 1.57 -5.29
CA ILE A 344 19.62 1.37 -3.92
C ILE A 344 19.85 -0.08 -3.53
N LEU A 345 20.64 -0.32 -2.48
CA LEU A 345 20.80 -1.62 -1.84
C LEU A 345 20.12 -1.58 -0.48
N GLU A 346 19.11 -2.42 -0.27
CA GLU A 346 18.30 -2.44 0.95
C GLU A 346 18.40 -3.81 1.65
N LEU A 347 18.62 -3.79 2.96
CA LEU A 347 18.53 -4.95 3.84
C LEU A 347 17.16 -4.95 4.52
N ILE A 348 16.47 -6.09 4.46
CA ILE A 348 15.12 -6.29 5.00
C ILE A 348 15.21 -7.29 6.15
N VAL A 349 14.74 -6.88 7.34
CA VAL A 349 14.52 -7.77 8.48
C VAL A 349 13.15 -7.48 9.08
N HIS A 350 12.33 -8.52 9.24
CA HIS A 350 10.98 -8.39 9.81
C HIS A 350 10.63 -9.64 10.62
N TYR A 351 10.08 -9.39 11.83
CA TYR A 351 9.60 -10.39 12.78
C TYR A 351 8.14 -10.13 13.15
#